data_ad88b1dc275b4864fbe19a6255eae340
#
_entry.id   ad88b1dc275b4864fbe19a6255eae340
#
_cell.length_a   1.000
_cell.length_b   1.000
_cell.length_c   1.000
_cell.angle_alpha   90.00
_cell.angle_beta   90.00
_cell.angle_gamma   90.00
#
_symmetry.space_group_name_H-M   'P 1'
#
loop_
_entity.id
_entity.type
_entity.pdbx_description
1 polymer ?
#
loop_
_entity_poly.entity_id
_entity_poly.type
_entity_poly.pdbx_seq_one_letter_code
_entity_poly.pdbx_strand_id
1 'polypeptide(L)'
;MRSAVATRRRFLAIGGVALAGAVLSRSIGAEIIKDVSAGFGAATPTLPSPGGAGINSAGVTTTTPTSTPTPTMPAPTPATVTIPVPVFQQSMVLDCETAALQQGLAYYGINVSQSQLFAGESADLRPPVMGPNHTVLRWGNPYTNFVGYVNGSDWTPTGFGVYWPVILRLARTYGLPNAIGGEGFAPSRIYSELAAGHPVQVWIETRFARVPLGAWTAWDGTQIRYSYAEHSVTLSGVSPTQVRVNDVLNASQYWVDKAFFETNFADFNNMAVIFQ
;
A
#
# COMPACT_ATOMS: atom_id res chain seq x y z
N MET A 1 -2.09 -80.14 -9.86
CA MET A 1 -2.51 -79.94 -8.47
C MET A 1 -1.51 -79.05 -7.77
N ARG A 2 -1.77 -77.73 -7.69
CA ARG A 2 -1.04 -76.81 -6.81
C ARG A 2 -2.06 -75.83 -6.25
N SER A 3 -2.22 -75.85 -4.93
CA SER A 3 -3.14 -75.10 -4.12
C SER A 3 -2.72 -73.63 -4.05
N ALA A 4 -3.65 -72.71 -4.30
CA ALA A 4 -3.47 -71.28 -4.13
C ALA A 4 -3.81 -70.89 -2.69
N VAL A 5 -2.83 -70.32 -1.98
CA VAL A 5 -3.01 -69.77 -0.63
C VAL A 5 -3.45 -68.30 -0.77
N ALA A 6 -4.67 -68.01 -0.35
CA ALA A 6 -5.23 -66.68 -0.32
C ALA A 6 -4.79 -65.97 0.97
N THR A 7 -3.97 -64.94 0.85
CA THR A 7 -3.59 -64.07 1.97
C THR A 7 -4.63 -62.98 2.16
N ARG A 8 -5.44 -63.06 3.18
CA ARG A 8 -6.36 -61.99 3.63
C ARG A 8 -5.59 -60.85 4.28
N ARG A 9 -5.52 -59.73 3.66
CA ARG A 9 -5.09 -58.45 4.29
C ARG A 9 -6.27 -57.87 5.05
N ARG A 10 -6.14 -57.79 6.36
CA ARG A 10 -7.06 -57.06 7.27
C ARG A 10 -6.79 -55.58 7.10
N PHE A 11 -7.79 -54.82 6.64
CA PHE A 11 -7.79 -53.35 6.71
C PHE A 11 -8.21 -52.98 8.16
N LEU A 12 -7.30 -52.33 8.90
CA LEU A 12 -7.64 -51.59 10.10
C LEU A 12 -8.27 -50.27 9.68
N ALA A 13 -9.54 -50.08 9.96
CA ALA A 13 -10.19 -48.79 9.87
C ALA A 13 -9.78 -47.97 11.11
N ILE A 14 -8.92 -46.96 10.91
CA ILE A 14 -8.65 -45.94 11.91
C ILE A 14 -9.74 -44.87 11.74
N GLY A 15 -10.63 -44.80 12.73
CA GLY A 15 -11.67 -43.81 12.82
C GLY A 15 -11.06 -42.41 12.99
N GLY A 16 -11.17 -41.59 11.96
CA GLY A 16 -10.83 -40.18 12.04
C GLY A 16 -11.93 -39.41 12.78
N VAL A 17 -11.58 -38.87 13.94
CA VAL A 17 -12.41 -37.91 14.66
C VAL A 17 -12.32 -36.60 13.87
N ALA A 18 -13.39 -36.22 13.18
CA ALA A 18 -13.52 -34.90 12.57
C ALA A 18 -13.76 -33.90 13.70
N LEU A 19 -12.71 -33.17 14.09
CA LEU A 19 -12.86 -31.94 14.86
C LEU A 19 -13.31 -30.85 13.89
N ALA A 20 -14.61 -30.53 13.97
CA ALA A 20 -15.14 -29.32 13.36
C ALA A 20 -14.60 -28.10 14.13
N GLY A 21 -13.51 -27.55 13.66
CA GLY A 21 -13.01 -26.24 14.08
C GLY A 21 -13.91 -25.15 13.51
N ALA A 22 -14.91 -24.71 14.30
CA ALA A 22 -15.63 -23.49 14.01
C ALA A 22 -14.64 -22.33 14.12
N VAL A 23 -14.23 -21.78 12.99
CA VAL A 23 -13.50 -20.51 12.93
C VAL A 23 -14.48 -19.41 13.32
N LEU A 24 -14.50 -19.06 14.60
CA LEU A 24 -15.07 -17.79 15.06
C LEU A 24 -14.11 -16.68 14.66
N SER A 25 -14.29 -16.13 13.47
CA SER A 25 -13.78 -14.81 13.12
C SER A 25 -14.61 -13.76 13.85
N ARG A 26 -14.35 -13.58 15.13
CA ARG A 26 -14.82 -12.40 15.85
C ARG A 26 -13.96 -11.23 15.46
N SER A 27 -14.57 -10.31 14.74
CA SER A 27 -14.12 -8.94 14.48
C SER A 27 -13.74 -8.24 15.80
N ILE A 28 -12.46 -8.25 16.15
CA ILE A 28 -11.86 -7.46 17.23
C ILE A 28 -11.45 -6.07 16.69
N GLY A 29 -12.28 -5.48 15.87
CA GLY A 29 -12.00 -4.18 15.25
C GLY A 29 -12.97 -3.06 15.58
N ALA A 30 -13.97 -3.30 16.43
CA ALA A 30 -15.08 -2.33 16.61
C ALA A 30 -15.10 -1.59 17.96
N GLU A 31 -14.20 -1.83 18.89
CA GLU A 31 -14.26 -1.24 20.23
C GLU A 31 -13.13 -0.25 20.62
N ILE A 32 -12.18 0.04 19.74
CA ILE A 32 -11.06 0.98 20.06
C ILE A 32 -11.31 2.41 19.52
N ILE A 33 -12.44 2.71 18.86
CA ILE A 33 -12.70 4.03 18.28
C ILE A 33 -13.81 4.78 19.05
N LYS A 34 -13.87 4.72 20.36
CA LYS A 34 -14.85 5.52 21.12
C LYS A 34 -14.29 6.54 22.10
N ASP A 35 -12.96 6.69 22.24
CA ASP A 35 -12.41 7.55 23.31
C ASP A 35 -11.35 8.56 22.88
N VAL A 36 -11.39 9.10 21.65
CA VAL A 36 -10.53 10.23 21.25
C VAL A 36 -11.39 11.34 20.60
N SER A 37 -12.42 11.78 21.30
CA SER A 37 -13.21 12.96 20.89
C SER A 37 -13.40 13.92 22.08
N ALA A 38 -12.33 14.31 22.74
CA ALA A 38 -12.37 15.43 23.68
C ALA A 38 -11.00 16.09 23.77
N GLY A 39 -10.88 17.29 23.21
CA GLY A 39 -9.94 18.29 23.66
C GLY A 39 -8.77 18.62 22.76
N PHE A 40 -8.97 19.44 21.74
CA PHE A 40 -8.00 20.45 21.35
C PHE A 40 -8.72 21.75 20.99
N GLY A 41 -8.71 22.67 21.96
CA GLY A 41 -9.12 24.05 21.75
C GLY A 41 -8.10 24.76 20.83
N ALA A 42 -8.62 25.39 19.79
CA ALA A 42 -7.86 26.23 18.88
C ALA A 42 -7.42 27.52 19.61
N ALA A 43 -6.13 27.72 19.78
CA ALA A 43 -5.54 29.01 20.09
C ALA A 43 -4.99 29.63 18.80
N THR A 44 -5.61 30.70 18.35
CA THR A 44 -5.15 31.53 17.24
C THR A 44 -4.10 32.50 17.74
N PRO A 45 -2.88 32.57 17.20
CA PRO A 45 -1.96 33.64 17.51
C PRO A 45 -2.28 34.89 16.69
N THR A 46 -2.59 35.98 17.36
CA THR A 46 -2.70 37.33 16.80
C THR A 46 -1.31 37.94 16.65
N LEU A 47 -0.96 38.34 15.43
CA LEU A 47 0.22 39.15 15.14
C LEU A 47 -0.07 40.65 15.37
N PRO A 48 0.86 41.41 15.95
CA PRO A 48 0.70 42.85 16.12
C PRO A 48 0.97 43.62 14.83
N SER A 49 0.13 44.62 14.58
CA SER A 49 0.26 45.59 13.47
C SER A 49 1.33 46.65 13.79
N PRO A 50 2.23 47.04 12.88
CA PRO A 50 3.08 48.19 13.09
C PRO A 50 2.37 49.46 12.64
N GLY A 51 2.29 50.45 13.53
CA GLY A 51 1.86 51.79 13.23
C GLY A 51 2.91 52.54 12.40
N GLY A 52 2.47 53.17 11.36
CA GLY A 52 3.30 54.02 10.52
C GLY A 52 2.74 55.42 10.42
N ALA A 53 3.59 56.38 10.68
CA ALA A 53 3.34 57.82 10.65
C ALA A 53 3.11 58.35 9.25
N GLY A 54 2.23 59.32 9.10
CA GLY A 54 1.89 59.96 7.87
C GLY A 54 2.94 60.98 7.41
N ILE A 55 3.06 61.14 6.08
CA ILE A 55 3.61 62.33 5.44
C ILE A 55 2.66 62.73 4.32
N ASN A 56 2.16 63.98 4.42
CA ASN A 56 1.42 64.66 3.35
C ASN A 56 2.36 65.03 2.21
N SER A 57 1.96 64.75 1.00
CA SER A 57 2.47 65.47 -0.18
C SER A 57 1.38 65.60 -1.24
N ALA A 58 1.22 66.83 -1.71
CA ALA A 58 0.20 67.30 -2.59
C ALA A 58 0.34 66.80 -4.05
N GLY A 59 -0.78 66.49 -4.63
CA GLY A 59 -1.30 66.68 -5.98
C GLY A 59 -0.39 66.56 -7.21
N VAL A 60 -0.63 65.45 -7.97
CA VAL A 60 -0.68 65.49 -9.43
C VAL A 60 -1.73 64.51 -9.88
N THR A 61 -2.82 65.00 -10.42
CA THR A 61 -3.88 64.18 -11.03
C THR A 61 -3.43 63.76 -12.45
N THR A 62 -2.89 62.57 -12.56
CA THR A 62 -2.72 61.91 -13.85
C THR A 62 -3.86 60.86 -13.96
N THR A 63 -4.79 61.10 -14.85
CA THR A 63 -5.85 60.18 -15.22
C THR A 63 -5.24 59.03 -16.03
N THR A 64 -4.96 57.91 -15.36
CA THR A 64 -4.59 56.64 -16.00
C THR A 64 -5.86 56.00 -16.57
N PRO A 65 -5.88 55.53 -17.82
CA PRO A 65 -7.02 54.83 -18.37
C PRO A 65 -7.24 53.55 -17.59
N THR A 66 -8.44 53.39 -17.02
CA THR A 66 -8.89 52.18 -16.36
C THR A 66 -8.97 51.05 -17.37
N SER A 67 -7.98 50.16 -17.34
CA SER A 67 -8.04 48.90 -18.10
C SER A 67 -9.17 48.05 -17.54
N THR A 68 -10.20 47.80 -18.33
CA THR A 68 -11.28 46.84 -18.02
C THR A 68 -10.64 45.47 -17.77
N PRO A 69 -10.88 44.80 -16.62
CA PRO A 69 -10.33 43.48 -16.40
C PRO A 69 -10.92 42.52 -17.44
N THR A 70 -10.06 41.90 -18.22
CA THR A 70 -10.42 40.79 -19.10
C THR A 70 -10.97 39.67 -18.24
N PRO A 71 -12.16 39.12 -18.53
CA PRO A 71 -12.70 38.02 -17.76
C PRO A 71 -11.74 36.84 -17.81
N THR A 72 -11.11 36.54 -16.71
CA THR A 72 -10.29 35.33 -16.53
C THR A 72 -11.22 34.14 -16.60
N MET A 73 -11.14 33.36 -17.69
CA MET A 73 -11.83 32.06 -17.74
C MET A 73 -11.38 31.22 -16.52
N PRO A 74 -12.32 30.55 -15.81
CA PRO A 74 -11.97 29.62 -14.75
C PRO A 74 -11.00 28.57 -15.33
N ALA A 75 -9.91 28.27 -14.63
CA ALA A 75 -9.04 27.18 -15.00
C ALA A 75 -9.87 25.89 -15.11
N PRO A 76 -9.65 25.06 -16.14
CA PRO A 76 -10.39 23.81 -16.29
C PRO A 76 -10.23 22.97 -15.03
N THR A 77 -11.34 22.55 -14.43
CA THR A 77 -11.32 21.62 -13.28
C THR A 77 -10.61 20.36 -13.73
N PRO A 78 -9.61 19.85 -12.98
CA PRO A 78 -8.93 18.64 -13.34
C PRO A 78 -9.93 17.49 -13.53
N ALA A 79 -9.85 16.80 -14.67
CA ALA A 79 -10.78 15.72 -14.99
C ALA A 79 -10.52 14.50 -14.08
N THR A 80 -11.58 13.77 -13.76
CA THR A 80 -11.45 12.44 -13.13
C THR A 80 -11.01 11.42 -14.18
N VAL A 81 -9.94 10.68 -13.89
CA VAL A 81 -9.41 9.61 -14.74
C VAL A 81 -9.58 8.28 -14.02
N THR A 82 -10.07 7.27 -14.73
CA THR A 82 -10.14 5.88 -14.25
C THR A 82 -9.44 4.96 -15.25
N ILE A 83 -8.57 4.11 -14.75
CA ILE A 83 -7.81 3.13 -15.52
C ILE A 83 -8.51 1.77 -15.34
N PRO A 84 -8.85 1.02 -16.40
CA PRO A 84 -9.60 -0.24 -16.30
C PRO A 84 -8.68 -1.40 -15.85
N VAL A 85 -8.00 -1.23 -14.73
CA VAL A 85 -7.18 -2.28 -14.11
C VAL A 85 -8.12 -3.36 -13.56
N PRO A 86 -7.92 -4.65 -13.91
CA PRO A 86 -8.71 -5.73 -13.32
C PRO A 86 -8.44 -5.84 -11.82
N VAL A 87 -9.46 -6.27 -11.07
CA VAL A 87 -9.37 -6.42 -9.61
C VAL A 87 -9.26 -7.90 -9.28
N PHE A 88 -8.19 -8.30 -8.60
CA PHE A 88 -7.96 -9.66 -8.14
C PHE A 88 -7.88 -9.71 -6.62
N GLN A 89 -8.30 -10.83 -6.05
CA GLN A 89 -8.04 -11.12 -4.64
C GLN A 89 -6.69 -11.80 -4.50
N GLN A 90 -5.95 -11.47 -3.45
CA GLN A 90 -4.75 -12.23 -3.08
C GLN A 90 -5.11 -13.68 -2.79
N SER A 91 -4.26 -14.62 -3.22
CA SER A 91 -4.51 -16.06 -3.13
C SER A 91 -3.83 -16.71 -1.93
N MET A 92 -2.85 -16.04 -1.34
CA MET A 92 -2.12 -16.44 -0.15
C MET A 92 -2.31 -15.38 0.95
N VAL A 93 -1.86 -15.66 2.17
CA VAL A 93 -2.19 -14.80 3.34
C VAL A 93 -1.47 -13.45 3.27
N LEU A 94 -0.20 -13.44 2.84
CA LEU A 94 0.69 -12.27 2.83
C LEU A 94 1.27 -12.03 1.43
N ASP A 95 0.47 -12.15 0.36
CA ASP A 95 0.93 -11.91 -1.02
C ASP A 95 0.28 -10.69 -1.67
N CYS A 96 -0.05 -9.69 -0.88
CA CYS A 96 -0.69 -8.47 -1.37
C CYS A 96 0.15 -7.78 -2.44
N GLU A 97 1.47 -7.75 -2.31
CA GLU A 97 2.38 -7.15 -3.29
C GLU A 97 2.38 -7.93 -4.60
N THR A 98 2.37 -9.27 -4.51
CA THR A 98 2.28 -10.16 -5.67
C THR A 98 0.96 -9.98 -6.41
N ALA A 99 -0.14 -9.90 -5.66
CA ALA A 99 -1.48 -9.72 -6.23
C ALA A 99 -1.66 -8.32 -6.84
N ALA A 100 -1.11 -7.28 -6.21
CA ALA A 100 -1.09 -5.93 -6.76
C ALA A 100 -0.25 -5.85 -8.05
N LEU A 101 0.91 -6.50 -8.10
CA LEU A 101 1.71 -6.65 -9.31
C LEU A 101 0.92 -7.36 -10.42
N GLN A 102 0.21 -8.45 -10.08
CA GLN A 102 -0.63 -9.17 -11.04
C GLN A 102 -1.68 -8.26 -11.67
N GLN A 103 -2.33 -7.39 -10.91
CA GLN A 103 -3.29 -6.40 -11.43
C GLN A 103 -2.64 -5.45 -12.44
N GLY A 104 -1.45 -4.93 -12.11
CA GLY A 104 -0.67 -4.05 -12.98
C GLY A 104 -0.28 -4.74 -14.30
N LEU A 105 0.25 -5.97 -14.23
CA LEU A 105 0.61 -6.76 -15.41
C LEU A 105 -0.61 -7.08 -16.29
N ALA A 106 -1.71 -7.50 -15.66
CA ALA A 106 -2.94 -7.86 -16.37
C ALA A 106 -3.56 -6.67 -17.13
N TYR A 107 -3.43 -5.44 -16.63
CA TYR A 107 -3.84 -4.24 -17.36
C TYR A 107 -3.14 -4.11 -18.72
N TYR A 108 -1.87 -4.52 -18.81
CA TYR A 108 -1.10 -4.56 -20.05
C TYR A 108 -1.26 -5.88 -20.84
N GLY A 109 -2.24 -6.71 -20.48
CA GLY A 109 -2.51 -7.99 -21.15
C GLY A 109 -1.54 -9.13 -20.79
N ILE A 110 -0.73 -8.94 -19.76
CA ILE A 110 0.27 -9.91 -19.30
C ILE A 110 -0.38 -10.77 -18.21
N ASN A 111 -0.65 -12.05 -18.54
CA ASN A 111 -1.31 -12.99 -17.65
C ASN A 111 -0.30 -13.89 -16.94
N VAL A 112 -0.04 -13.63 -15.67
CA VAL A 112 0.86 -14.41 -14.80
C VAL A 112 0.12 -14.72 -13.51
N SER A 113 0.23 -15.96 -13.00
CA SER A 113 -0.39 -16.32 -11.72
C SER A 113 0.39 -15.74 -10.55
N GLN A 114 -0.31 -15.47 -9.43
CA GLN A 114 0.35 -15.01 -8.19
C GLN A 114 1.42 -16.01 -7.73
N SER A 115 1.17 -17.31 -7.82
CA SER A 115 2.17 -18.32 -7.45
C SER A 115 3.44 -18.27 -8.31
N GLN A 116 3.33 -17.94 -9.61
CA GLN A 116 4.50 -17.75 -10.48
C GLN A 116 5.26 -16.47 -10.13
N LEU A 117 4.57 -15.39 -9.84
CA LEU A 117 5.18 -14.12 -9.41
C LEU A 117 5.88 -14.29 -8.06
N PHE A 118 5.21 -14.90 -7.07
CA PHE A 118 5.75 -15.17 -5.74
C PHE A 118 7.01 -16.05 -5.78
N ALA A 119 7.05 -17.06 -6.66
CA ALA A 119 8.27 -17.88 -6.84
C ALA A 119 9.50 -17.03 -7.22
N GLY A 120 9.30 -15.90 -7.90
CA GLY A 120 10.36 -14.95 -8.24
C GLY A 120 10.78 -14.02 -7.09
N GLU A 121 10.08 -13.97 -5.98
CA GLU A 121 10.41 -13.13 -4.82
C GLU A 121 11.49 -13.74 -3.93
N SER A 122 11.76 -15.06 -4.04
CA SER A 122 12.84 -15.77 -3.35
C SER A 122 12.78 -15.60 -1.82
N ALA A 123 11.80 -16.23 -1.16
CA ALA A 123 11.53 -16.04 0.26
C ALA A 123 12.73 -16.36 1.19
N ASP A 124 13.03 -15.44 2.11
CA ASP A 124 13.95 -15.63 3.23
C ASP A 124 13.19 -16.18 4.44
N LEU A 125 13.29 -17.48 4.68
CA LEU A 125 12.52 -18.19 5.71
C LEU A 125 13.16 -18.16 7.10
N ARG A 126 14.27 -17.43 7.30
CA ARG A 126 14.91 -17.30 8.61
C ARG A 126 13.96 -16.63 9.60
N PRO A 127 13.79 -17.16 10.82
CA PRO A 127 12.91 -16.56 11.83
C PRO A 127 13.47 -15.22 12.32
N PRO A 128 12.61 -14.29 12.76
CA PRO A 128 13.06 -13.02 13.33
C PRO A 128 13.74 -13.19 14.68
N VAL A 129 14.61 -12.25 15.04
CA VAL A 129 15.06 -12.03 16.41
C VAL A 129 14.12 -11.03 17.03
N MET A 130 13.39 -11.46 18.07
CA MET A 130 12.42 -10.62 18.77
C MET A 130 13.06 -9.88 19.94
N GLY A 131 12.62 -8.66 20.15
CA GLY A 131 12.93 -7.81 21.32
C GLY A 131 11.78 -7.76 22.31
N PRO A 132 11.91 -6.89 23.33
CA PRO A 132 10.82 -6.65 24.28
C PRO A 132 9.61 -6.00 23.58
N ASN A 133 8.45 -6.10 24.24
CA ASN A 133 7.21 -5.49 23.76
C ASN A 133 6.84 -5.85 22.30
N HIS A 134 7.12 -7.10 21.91
CA HIS A 134 6.78 -7.63 20.60
C HIS A 134 7.46 -6.90 19.42
N THR A 135 8.60 -6.26 19.65
CA THR A 135 9.38 -5.60 18.58
C THR A 135 10.23 -6.62 17.82
N VAL A 136 10.38 -6.43 16.52
CA VAL A 136 11.37 -7.16 15.72
C VAL A 136 12.69 -6.41 15.77
N LEU A 137 13.78 -7.08 16.22
CA LEU A 137 15.12 -6.50 16.25
C LEU A 137 15.92 -6.80 14.99
N ARG A 138 15.83 -8.05 14.48
CA ARG A 138 16.48 -8.47 13.23
C ARG A 138 15.60 -9.43 12.47
N TRP A 139 15.59 -9.30 11.13
CA TRP A 139 14.89 -10.22 10.23
C TRP A 139 15.46 -10.16 8.81
N GLY A 140 14.71 -10.69 7.83
CA GLY A 140 15.05 -10.60 6.40
C GLY A 140 15.04 -9.16 5.88
N ASN A 141 15.50 -9.00 4.64
CA ASN A 141 15.48 -7.72 3.95
C ASN A 141 14.38 -7.73 2.86
N PRO A 142 13.24 -7.00 3.04
CA PRO A 142 12.16 -6.97 2.06
C PRO A 142 12.55 -6.26 0.75
N TYR A 143 13.64 -5.52 0.72
CA TYR A 143 14.18 -4.94 -0.52
C TYR A 143 14.87 -5.97 -1.43
N THR A 144 15.16 -7.17 -0.92
CA THR A 144 15.85 -8.22 -1.68
C THR A 144 15.04 -9.49 -1.86
N ASN A 145 14.21 -9.84 -0.87
CA ASN A 145 13.49 -11.10 -0.77
C ASN A 145 12.14 -10.90 -0.09
N PHE A 146 11.19 -11.79 -0.35
CA PHE A 146 10.04 -11.94 0.55
C PHE A 146 10.53 -12.39 1.94
N VAL A 147 10.01 -11.79 3.01
CA VAL A 147 10.49 -12.05 4.37
C VAL A 147 9.55 -12.99 5.10
N GLY A 148 10.04 -14.18 5.47
CA GLY A 148 9.30 -15.20 6.21
C GLY A 148 8.39 -16.07 5.33
N TYR A 149 7.30 -16.58 5.90
CA TYR A 149 6.36 -17.47 5.26
C TYR A 149 5.16 -16.71 4.71
N VAL A 150 4.81 -16.91 3.45
CA VAL A 150 3.68 -16.25 2.78
C VAL A 150 2.32 -16.57 3.42
N ASN A 151 2.19 -17.73 4.07
CA ASN A 151 1.01 -18.09 4.86
C ASN A 151 1.24 -17.88 6.37
N GLY A 152 2.20 -17.04 6.72
CA GLY A 152 2.50 -16.64 8.09
C GLY A 152 1.60 -15.51 8.59
N SER A 153 2.16 -14.72 9.49
CA SER A 153 1.49 -13.56 10.09
C SER A 153 2.52 -12.46 10.33
N ASP A 154 2.18 -11.24 10.02
CA ASP A 154 2.88 -10.03 10.39
C ASP A 154 2.70 -9.69 11.88
N TRP A 155 1.50 -9.90 12.43
CA TRP A 155 1.19 -9.69 13.85
C TRP A 155 1.94 -10.61 14.81
N THR A 156 2.13 -11.86 14.45
CA THR A 156 3.04 -12.80 15.12
C THR A 156 4.17 -13.11 14.17
N PRO A 157 5.24 -12.31 14.14
CA PRO A 157 6.19 -12.24 13.03
C PRO A 157 6.72 -13.61 12.57
N THR A 158 6.00 -14.22 11.63
CA THR A 158 6.35 -15.47 10.93
C THR A 158 6.41 -15.25 9.42
N GLY A 159 5.83 -14.15 8.92
CA GLY A 159 5.88 -13.66 7.57
C GLY A 159 5.64 -12.16 7.57
N PHE A 160 6.13 -11.47 6.53
CA PHE A 160 5.98 -10.02 6.41
C PHE A 160 5.54 -9.63 4.99
N GLY A 161 6.47 -9.59 4.02
CA GLY A 161 6.19 -9.14 2.68
C GLY A 161 7.46 -8.80 1.92
N VAL A 162 7.31 -8.04 0.84
CA VAL A 162 8.39 -7.61 -0.05
C VAL A 162 8.22 -6.14 -0.43
N TYR A 163 9.34 -5.44 -0.70
CA TYR A 163 9.32 -4.03 -1.08
C TYR A 163 9.63 -3.81 -2.57
N TRP A 164 9.51 -2.57 -2.99
CA TRP A 164 9.50 -2.12 -4.38
C TRP A 164 10.61 -2.69 -5.30
N PRO A 165 11.88 -2.93 -4.89
CA PRO A 165 12.90 -3.38 -5.84
C PRO A 165 12.62 -4.75 -6.40
N VAL A 166 12.06 -5.65 -5.57
CA VAL A 166 11.69 -7.01 -6.01
C VAL A 166 10.51 -6.95 -6.96
N ILE A 167 9.48 -6.18 -6.63
CA ILE A 167 8.30 -5.99 -7.48
C ILE A 167 8.67 -5.32 -8.81
N LEU A 168 9.52 -4.29 -8.79
CA LEU A 168 10.03 -3.65 -10.01
C LEU A 168 10.79 -4.63 -10.91
N ARG A 169 11.67 -5.45 -10.32
CA ARG A 169 12.40 -6.48 -11.05
C ARG A 169 11.45 -7.47 -11.71
N LEU A 170 10.42 -7.93 -10.99
CA LEU A 170 9.42 -8.84 -11.53
C LEU A 170 8.58 -8.17 -12.63
N ALA A 171 8.11 -6.94 -12.43
CA ALA A 171 7.38 -6.19 -13.46
C ALA A 171 8.17 -6.14 -14.78
N ARG A 172 9.46 -5.80 -14.70
CA ARG A 172 10.35 -5.76 -15.86
C ARG A 172 10.61 -7.12 -16.48
N THR A 173 10.78 -8.15 -15.67
CA THR A 173 11.02 -9.53 -16.12
C THR A 173 9.82 -10.07 -16.89
N TYR A 174 8.61 -9.71 -16.46
CA TYR A 174 7.37 -10.19 -17.08
C TYR A 174 6.82 -9.28 -18.19
N GLY A 175 7.55 -8.27 -18.63
CA GLY A 175 7.22 -7.56 -19.88
C GLY A 175 6.91 -6.06 -19.73
N LEU A 176 7.18 -5.44 -18.57
CA LEU A 176 7.10 -3.99 -18.38
C LEU A 176 8.51 -3.39 -18.18
N PRO A 177 9.35 -3.36 -19.23
CA PRO A 177 10.75 -2.92 -19.10
C PRO A 177 10.89 -1.46 -18.67
N ASN A 178 9.89 -0.64 -18.95
CA ASN A 178 9.88 0.79 -18.63
C ASN A 178 9.32 1.08 -17.22
N ALA A 179 8.83 0.08 -16.48
CA ALA A 179 8.32 0.28 -15.12
C ALA A 179 9.35 1.03 -14.26
N ILE A 180 8.87 1.95 -13.44
CA ILE A 180 9.69 2.78 -12.55
C ILE A 180 9.33 2.45 -11.11
N GLY A 181 10.31 2.20 -10.25
CA GLY A 181 10.10 1.95 -8.82
C GLY A 181 11.04 2.76 -7.97
N GLY A 182 10.65 3.03 -6.74
CA GLY A 182 11.45 3.80 -5.79
C GLY A 182 10.69 4.19 -4.52
N GLU A 183 11.36 5.03 -3.75
CA GLU A 183 10.82 5.72 -2.58
C GLU A 183 10.94 7.24 -2.76
N GLY A 184 10.26 8.00 -1.90
CA GLY A 184 10.29 9.45 -1.95
C GLY A 184 9.51 10.06 -3.11
N PHE A 185 8.61 9.31 -3.74
CA PHE A 185 7.74 9.87 -4.77
C PHE A 185 6.84 10.96 -4.19
N ALA A 186 6.90 12.16 -4.77
CA ALA A 186 5.92 13.17 -4.44
C ALA A 186 4.51 12.67 -4.84
N PRO A 187 3.47 12.82 -3.99
CA PRO A 187 2.11 12.42 -4.33
C PRO A 187 1.63 13.00 -5.67
N SER A 188 2.01 14.23 -5.99
CA SER A 188 1.71 14.87 -7.28
C SER A 188 2.26 14.09 -8.49
N ARG A 189 3.42 13.44 -8.34
CA ARG A 189 3.96 12.55 -9.39
C ARG A 189 3.06 11.34 -9.59
N ILE A 190 2.61 10.69 -8.51
CA ILE A 190 1.69 9.56 -8.57
C ILE A 190 0.39 9.97 -9.28
N TYR A 191 -0.16 11.14 -8.94
CA TYR A 191 -1.37 11.65 -9.58
C TYR A 191 -1.18 11.94 -11.07
N SER A 192 -0.02 12.43 -11.46
CA SER A 192 0.32 12.67 -12.87
C SER A 192 0.40 11.36 -13.65
N GLU A 193 0.98 10.30 -13.07
CA GLU A 193 1.07 8.99 -13.70
C GLU A 193 -0.32 8.35 -13.88
N LEU A 194 -1.17 8.44 -12.85
CA LEU A 194 -2.55 7.98 -12.95
C LEU A 194 -3.34 8.76 -14.01
N ALA A 195 -3.14 10.07 -14.09
CA ALA A 195 -3.76 10.91 -15.12
C ALA A 195 -3.26 10.58 -16.54
N ALA A 196 -2.03 10.08 -16.67
CA ALA A 196 -1.44 9.60 -17.92
C ALA A 196 -1.90 8.17 -18.30
N GLY A 197 -2.65 7.47 -17.42
CA GLY A 197 -3.13 6.13 -17.68
C GLY A 197 -2.20 5.02 -17.18
N HIS A 198 -1.22 5.34 -16.34
CA HIS A 198 -0.30 4.37 -15.76
C HIS A 198 -0.80 3.92 -14.39
N PRO A 199 -1.16 2.64 -14.17
CA PRO A 199 -1.44 2.12 -12.85
C PRO A 199 -0.21 2.19 -11.94
N VAL A 200 -0.43 2.36 -10.64
CA VAL A 200 0.67 2.49 -9.67
C VAL A 200 0.44 1.56 -8.49
N GLN A 201 1.37 0.65 -8.23
CA GLN A 201 1.41 -0.12 -6.99
C GLN A 201 2.04 0.73 -5.89
N VAL A 202 1.42 0.76 -4.71
CA VAL A 202 1.89 1.51 -3.55
C VAL A 202 1.82 0.66 -2.28
N TRP A 203 2.65 1.01 -1.30
CA TRP A 203 2.63 0.44 0.06
C TRP A 203 1.90 1.39 0.99
N ILE A 204 0.97 0.86 1.74
CA ILE A 204 0.11 1.53 2.72
C ILE A 204 -0.10 0.61 3.91
N GLU A 205 -0.84 1.04 4.90
CA GLU A 205 -1.38 0.14 5.92
C GLU A 205 -2.75 -0.39 5.52
N THR A 206 -3.04 -1.62 5.88
CA THR A 206 -4.32 -2.30 5.65
C THR A 206 -5.48 -1.38 6.05
N ARG A 207 -6.40 -1.12 5.11
CA ARG A 207 -7.53 -0.22 5.30
C ARG A 207 -7.15 1.20 5.75
N PHE A 208 -5.93 1.63 5.41
CA PHE A 208 -5.38 2.92 5.83
C PHE A 208 -5.38 3.11 7.36
N ALA A 209 -5.11 2.04 8.10
CA ALA A 209 -4.94 2.09 9.55
C ALA A 209 -3.77 3.03 9.92
N ARG A 210 -3.71 3.41 11.20
CA ARG A 210 -2.62 4.20 11.75
C ARG A 210 -2.00 3.40 12.89
N VAL A 211 -1.14 2.46 12.53
CA VAL A 211 -0.41 1.59 13.47
C VAL A 211 0.97 2.19 13.74
N PRO A 212 1.51 2.10 14.97
CA PRO A 212 2.86 2.57 15.23
C PRO A 212 3.89 1.88 14.33
N LEU A 213 4.72 2.69 13.67
CA LEU A 213 5.81 2.19 12.84
C LEU A 213 6.93 1.64 13.69
N GLY A 214 7.52 0.54 13.25
CA GLY A 214 8.71 -0.06 13.82
C GLY A 214 9.91 0.00 12.87
N ALA A 215 11.06 -0.45 13.38
CA ALA A 215 12.23 -0.67 12.55
C ALA A 215 12.98 -1.92 13.02
N TRP A 216 13.51 -2.71 12.07
CA TRP A 216 14.47 -3.76 12.39
C TRP A 216 15.73 -3.61 11.56
N THR A 217 16.80 -4.27 11.99
CA THR A 217 18.04 -4.39 11.20
C THR A 217 17.98 -5.69 10.41
N ALA A 218 18.03 -5.62 9.10
CA ALA A 218 18.11 -6.81 8.25
C ALA A 218 19.42 -7.59 8.49
N TRP A 219 19.47 -8.84 8.02
CA TRP A 219 20.67 -9.69 8.20
C TRP A 219 21.92 -9.11 7.55
N ASP A 220 21.74 -8.30 6.49
CA ASP A 220 22.81 -7.60 5.77
C ASP A 220 23.17 -6.22 6.37
N GLY A 221 22.51 -5.81 7.47
CA GLY A 221 22.74 -4.53 8.14
C GLY A 221 21.79 -3.40 7.71
N THR A 222 20.96 -3.59 6.69
CA THR A 222 20.01 -2.58 6.22
C THR A 222 18.98 -2.28 7.31
N GLN A 223 18.66 -0.99 7.52
CA GLN A 223 17.57 -0.57 8.41
C GLN A 223 16.25 -0.66 7.64
N ILE A 224 15.31 -1.42 8.18
CA ILE A 224 13.99 -1.65 7.58
C ILE A 224 12.93 -0.95 8.42
N ARG A 225 12.19 -0.02 7.83
CA ARG A 225 10.96 0.52 8.42
C ARG A 225 9.83 -0.45 8.11
N TYR A 226 8.95 -0.71 9.07
CA TYR A 226 7.81 -1.59 8.92
C TYR A 226 6.60 -1.12 9.71
N SER A 227 5.42 -1.62 9.32
CA SER A 227 4.19 -1.63 10.10
C SER A 227 3.69 -3.07 10.22
N TYR A 228 3.07 -3.42 11.33
CA TYR A 228 2.35 -4.69 11.46
C TYR A 228 1.04 -4.74 10.65
N ALA A 229 0.64 -3.64 10.07
CA ALA A 229 -0.50 -3.54 9.17
C ALA A 229 -0.06 -3.27 7.72
N GLU A 230 1.18 -3.63 7.36
CA GLU A 230 1.69 -3.47 6.00
C GLU A 230 0.72 -4.07 4.97
N HIS A 231 0.51 -3.35 3.87
CA HIS A 231 -0.35 -3.76 2.78
C HIS A 231 0.04 -3.08 1.47
N SER A 232 -0.14 -3.79 0.37
CA SER A 232 0.10 -3.25 -0.95
C SER A 232 -1.17 -3.28 -1.80
N VAL A 233 -1.42 -2.18 -2.52
CA VAL A 233 -2.58 -2.00 -3.40
C VAL A 233 -2.17 -1.42 -4.74
N THR A 234 -3.05 -1.53 -5.74
CA THR A 234 -2.86 -0.86 -7.04
C THR A 234 -3.78 0.35 -7.14
N LEU A 235 -3.22 1.52 -7.37
CA LEU A 235 -3.99 2.71 -7.72
C LEU A 235 -4.41 2.63 -9.19
N SER A 236 -5.69 2.87 -9.45
CA SER A 236 -6.33 2.73 -10.77
C SER A 236 -7.13 3.95 -11.20
N GLY A 237 -6.87 5.11 -10.60
CA GLY A 237 -7.51 6.36 -11.00
C GLY A 237 -7.24 7.51 -10.07
N VAL A 238 -7.55 8.70 -10.56
CA VAL A 238 -7.37 9.97 -9.84
C VAL A 238 -8.49 10.93 -10.17
N SER A 239 -8.93 11.67 -9.17
CA SER A 239 -9.87 12.80 -9.28
C SER A 239 -9.23 14.07 -8.71
N PRO A 240 -9.89 15.22 -8.72
CA PRO A 240 -9.40 16.41 -8.04
C PRO A 240 -9.06 16.19 -6.57
N THR A 241 -9.83 15.38 -5.85
CA THR A 241 -9.73 15.20 -4.39
C THR A 241 -9.41 13.79 -3.93
N GLN A 242 -9.51 12.77 -4.82
CA GLN A 242 -9.42 11.36 -4.43
C GLN A 242 -8.51 10.56 -5.36
N VAL A 243 -8.05 9.41 -4.90
CA VAL A 243 -7.42 8.33 -5.67
C VAL A 243 -8.31 7.09 -5.64
N ARG A 244 -8.31 6.32 -6.72
CA ARG A 244 -9.04 5.05 -6.82
C ARG A 244 -8.12 3.89 -6.52
N VAL A 245 -8.52 3.06 -5.57
CA VAL A 245 -7.77 1.91 -5.07
C VAL A 245 -8.40 0.61 -5.54
N ASN A 246 -7.58 -0.28 -6.07
CA ASN A 246 -7.89 -1.70 -6.25
C ASN A 246 -7.23 -2.45 -5.10
N ASP A 247 -8.03 -2.90 -4.13
CA ASP A 247 -7.57 -3.57 -2.94
C ASP A 247 -7.65 -5.09 -3.10
N VAL A 248 -6.51 -5.74 -3.01
CA VAL A 248 -6.34 -7.18 -3.22
C VAL A 248 -6.83 -8.02 -2.04
N LEU A 249 -7.00 -7.45 -0.85
CA LEU A 249 -7.40 -8.18 0.35
C LEU A 249 -8.76 -8.89 0.18
N ASN A 250 -9.68 -8.23 -0.50
CA ASN A 250 -11.05 -8.73 -0.72
C ASN A 250 -11.59 -8.43 -2.13
N ALA A 251 -10.70 -8.22 -3.11
CA ALA A 251 -11.04 -7.86 -4.49
C ALA A 251 -12.00 -6.67 -4.57
N SER A 252 -11.76 -5.62 -3.79
CA SER A 252 -12.61 -4.43 -3.78
C SER A 252 -11.97 -3.25 -4.52
N GLN A 253 -12.82 -2.31 -4.94
CA GLN A 253 -12.41 -1.10 -5.60
C GLN A 253 -13.17 0.09 -5.02
N TYR A 254 -12.46 1.11 -4.57
CA TYR A 254 -13.06 2.26 -3.90
C TYR A 254 -12.21 3.53 -4.09
N TRP A 255 -12.79 4.69 -3.75
CA TRP A 255 -12.13 5.98 -3.76
C TRP A 255 -11.70 6.39 -2.36
N VAL A 256 -10.52 6.99 -2.22
CA VAL A 256 -9.93 7.46 -0.96
C VAL A 256 -9.50 8.91 -1.14
N ASP A 257 -9.78 9.75 -0.15
CA ASP A 257 -9.34 11.15 -0.16
C ASP A 257 -7.82 11.25 -0.19
N LYS A 258 -7.31 12.16 -1.05
CA LYS A 258 -5.86 12.36 -1.26
C LYS A 258 -5.13 12.63 0.05
N ALA A 259 -5.65 13.50 0.91
CA ALA A 259 -5.01 13.82 2.19
C ALA A 259 -4.86 12.58 3.09
N PHE A 260 -5.85 11.69 3.08
CA PHE A 260 -5.81 10.43 3.83
C PHE A 260 -4.81 9.44 3.21
N PHE A 261 -4.83 9.31 1.89
CA PHE A 261 -3.85 8.51 1.15
C PHE A 261 -2.42 9.00 1.37
N GLU A 262 -2.15 10.29 1.21
CA GLU A 262 -0.82 10.89 1.34
C GLU A 262 -0.20 10.62 2.71
N THR A 263 -1.01 10.72 3.77
CA THR A 263 -0.56 10.46 5.14
C THR A 263 -0.11 9.01 5.31
N ASN A 264 -0.86 8.05 4.76
CA ASN A 264 -0.58 6.62 4.87
C ASN A 264 0.57 6.20 3.94
N PHE A 265 0.65 6.80 2.75
CA PHE A 265 1.73 6.59 1.80
C PHE A 265 3.09 7.03 2.35
N ALA A 266 3.11 8.10 3.14
CA ALA A 266 4.33 8.59 3.80
C ALA A 266 4.87 7.62 4.86
N ASP A 267 4.03 6.77 5.45
CA ASP A 267 4.44 5.77 6.44
C ASP A 267 5.43 4.75 5.84
N PHE A 268 5.36 4.52 4.52
CA PHE A 268 6.30 3.68 3.75
C PHE A 268 7.23 4.49 2.84
N ASN A 269 7.69 5.69 3.28
CA ASN A 269 8.58 6.56 2.51
C ASN A 269 8.08 6.90 1.11
N ASN A 270 6.78 6.99 0.90
CA ASN A 270 6.19 7.18 -0.42
C ASN A 270 6.71 6.16 -1.46
N MET A 271 6.68 4.88 -1.08
CA MET A 271 7.16 3.75 -1.87
C MET A 271 6.16 3.39 -2.97
N ALA A 272 6.62 3.27 -4.22
CA ALA A 272 5.76 2.93 -5.35
C ALA A 272 6.48 2.17 -6.46
N VAL A 273 5.67 1.47 -7.28
CA VAL A 273 6.05 0.96 -8.61
C VAL A 273 5.00 1.43 -9.62
N ILE A 274 5.44 2.22 -10.60
CA ILE A 274 4.63 2.75 -11.70
C ILE A 274 4.74 1.77 -12.85
N PHE A 275 3.61 1.26 -13.34
CA PHE A 275 3.55 0.33 -14.47
C PHE A 275 3.38 1.11 -15.78
N GLN A 276 4.37 0.96 -16.69
CA GLN A 276 4.39 1.60 -18.02
C GLN A 276 5.26 0.83 -19.02
#